data_063e4203426f7a525f4525a4e90ad9f2
#
_entry.id   063e4203426f7a525f4525a4e90ad9f2
#
_cell.length_a   1.000
_cell.length_b   1.000
_cell.length_c   1.000
_cell.angle_alpha   90.00
_cell.angle_beta   90.00
_cell.angle_gamma   90.00
#
_symmetry.space_group_name_H-M   'P 1'
#
loop_
_entity.id
_entity.type
_entity.pdbx_description
1 polymer ?
#
loop_
_entity_poly.entity_id
_entity_poly.type
_entity_poly.pdbx_seq_one_letter_code
_entity_poly.pdbx_strand_id
1 'polypeptide(L)'
;VLALVEKWHGVRLQKEKALLSDTTRQAQRLLQRPELGRWLMRISGLPVAPDARPRPGWRTYRICLYQDRILDVRMSEEPEQWLLYPLPSPSLQPVSPEQDGPELQLVKNLAARALYAAGIEAGQVTVSAVSPHRAQLVQVLPEWPKQDAAEWMREIRDWQETQRLRGEKLHMLGADPEFALRWKGEGGMAIASHYFRLSGTVGCDTTRYREELSLSQHPVGELRPEPSEDPDELFFRIRETLRLAYAQIGDEAVECLAGGMPFSGYPIGGHIHFSGLTPTFSLRRKLDAYLALPLVLLEDDKCRERRKRYGYLGDVREKEYGFEYRTLPSWLVHPEVARGVLHLAWLVAVSSANLQAKPHLHLPLIRAYYRGEKQVLAPYVRQIWEELRQLPGYRLSAVHLDRYFSLLFSGQTWPAEVDLKQTWNL
;
A
#
# COMPACT_ATOMS: atom_id res chain seq x y z
N VAL A 1 21.35 -7.49 16.58
CA VAL A 1 19.96 -7.74 17.05
C VAL A 1 19.83 -9.17 17.56
N LEU A 2 20.26 -10.22 16.80
CA LEU A 2 20.15 -11.62 17.23
C LEU A 2 20.93 -11.92 18.52
N ALA A 3 22.19 -11.49 18.64
CA ALA A 3 23.01 -11.73 19.84
C ALA A 3 22.48 -10.98 21.09
N LEU A 4 21.75 -9.88 20.92
CA LEU A 4 21.09 -9.15 22.00
C LEU A 4 19.74 -9.80 22.37
N VAL A 5 18.98 -10.31 21.42
CA VAL A 5 17.70 -10.99 21.66
C VAL A 5 17.91 -12.34 22.34
N GLU A 6 18.92 -13.13 21.94
CA GLU A 6 19.21 -14.42 22.55
C GLU A 6 19.74 -14.31 24.00
N LYS A 7 20.43 -13.22 24.33
CA LYS A 7 21.01 -13.00 25.67
C LYS A 7 19.99 -12.53 26.71
N TRP A 8 18.78 -12.12 26.30
CA TRP A 8 17.79 -11.47 27.18
C TRP A 8 16.52 -12.28 27.45
N HIS A 9 16.26 -13.41 26.80
CA HIS A 9 14.97 -14.11 26.94
C HIS A 9 15.05 -15.61 27.15
N GLY A 10 14.92 -16.01 28.40
CA GLY A 10 14.49 -17.34 28.83
C GLY A 10 12.96 -17.55 28.81
N VAL A 11 12.21 -16.84 27.97
CA VAL A 11 10.72 -16.92 27.93
C VAL A 11 10.22 -17.32 26.55
N ARG A 12 9.37 -18.37 26.53
CA ARG A 12 8.73 -19.02 25.37
C ARG A 12 8.08 -18.06 24.37
N LEU A 13 8.72 -17.87 23.22
CA LEU A 13 8.24 -17.08 22.07
C LEU A 13 8.24 -17.95 20.80
N GLN A 14 7.44 -19.03 20.74
CA GLN A 14 7.44 -19.91 19.56
C GLN A 14 6.80 -19.29 18.31
N LYS A 15 5.80 -18.40 18.43
CA LYS A 15 5.18 -17.71 17.27
C LYS A 15 6.01 -16.50 16.79
N GLU A 16 6.61 -15.75 17.67
CA GLU A 16 7.49 -14.63 17.32
C GLU A 16 8.84 -15.07 16.73
N LYS A 17 9.35 -16.26 17.12
CA LYS A 17 10.55 -16.84 16.51
C LYS A 17 10.44 -17.05 15.01
N ALA A 18 9.28 -17.38 14.49
CA ALA A 18 9.08 -17.55 13.03
C ALA A 18 9.17 -16.21 12.28
N LEU A 19 8.52 -15.15 12.78
CA LEU A 19 8.54 -13.81 12.16
C LEU A 19 9.94 -13.20 12.21
N LEU A 20 10.58 -13.24 13.38
CA LEU A 20 11.98 -12.80 13.58
C LEU A 20 12.96 -13.61 12.72
N SER A 21 12.74 -14.93 12.55
CA SER A 21 13.59 -15.78 11.72
C SER A 21 13.52 -15.41 10.22
N ASP A 22 12.34 -15.02 9.72
CA ASP A 22 12.15 -14.62 8.32
C ASP A 22 12.71 -13.23 8.05
N THR A 23 12.44 -12.28 8.95
CA THR A 23 13.06 -10.94 8.94
C THR A 23 14.57 -11.03 9.01
N THR A 24 15.12 -11.92 9.84
CA THR A 24 16.55 -12.16 9.96
C THR A 24 17.15 -12.69 8.66
N ARG A 25 16.52 -13.66 8.01
CA ARG A 25 17.00 -14.18 6.72
C ARG A 25 16.99 -13.11 5.63
N GLN A 26 15.94 -12.29 5.58
CA GLN A 26 15.86 -11.17 4.64
C GLN A 26 16.93 -10.12 4.95
N ALA A 27 17.12 -9.77 6.21
CA ALA A 27 18.18 -8.88 6.67
C ALA A 27 19.57 -9.37 6.22
N GLN A 28 19.87 -10.64 6.42
CA GLN A 28 21.12 -11.24 5.98
C GLN A 28 21.31 -11.18 4.46
N ARG A 29 20.25 -11.43 3.68
CA ARG A 29 20.30 -11.29 2.21
C ARG A 29 20.62 -9.86 1.76
N LEU A 30 20.03 -8.86 2.41
CA LEU A 30 20.29 -7.45 2.11
C LEU A 30 21.71 -7.03 2.47
N LEU A 31 22.22 -7.48 3.62
CA LEU A 31 23.61 -7.24 4.06
C LEU A 31 24.62 -7.89 3.12
N GLN A 32 24.38 -9.13 2.71
CA GLN A 32 25.28 -9.88 1.83
C GLN A 32 25.22 -9.41 0.36
N ARG A 33 24.14 -8.77 -0.07
CA ARG A 33 23.89 -8.37 -1.45
C ARG A 33 23.27 -6.97 -1.55
N PRO A 34 24.04 -5.89 -1.31
CA PRO A 34 23.53 -4.52 -1.33
C PRO A 34 22.87 -4.14 -2.67
N GLU A 35 23.35 -4.67 -3.77
CA GLU A 35 22.78 -4.45 -5.12
C GLU A 35 21.35 -5.02 -5.22
N LEU A 36 21.09 -6.16 -4.61
CA LEU A 36 19.76 -6.77 -4.56
C LEU A 36 18.78 -5.87 -3.78
N GLY A 37 19.22 -5.29 -2.67
CA GLY A 37 18.44 -4.31 -1.92
C GLY A 37 18.09 -3.09 -2.78
N ARG A 38 19.07 -2.49 -3.44
CA ARG A 38 18.84 -1.33 -4.33
C ARG A 38 17.90 -1.67 -5.50
N TRP A 39 18.08 -2.83 -6.10
CA TRP A 39 17.21 -3.31 -7.17
C TRP A 39 15.76 -3.46 -6.66
N LEU A 40 15.56 -4.06 -5.49
CA LEU A 40 14.25 -4.23 -4.87
C LEU A 40 13.56 -2.87 -4.62
N MET A 41 14.28 -1.90 -4.07
CA MET A 41 13.77 -0.54 -3.87
C MET A 41 13.32 0.09 -5.20
N ARG A 42 14.14 -0.02 -6.25
CA ARG A 42 13.81 0.54 -7.57
C ARG A 42 12.57 -0.08 -8.19
N ILE A 43 12.42 -1.41 -8.15
CA ILE A 43 11.21 -2.05 -8.70
C ILE A 43 9.96 -1.72 -7.87
N SER A 44 10.12 -1.43 -6.58
CA SER A 44 9.05 -0.96 -5.69
C SER A 44 8.71 0.53 -5.89
N GLY A 45 9.23 1.15 -6.94
CA GLY A 45 8.95 2.54 -7.28
C GLY A 45 9.57 3.57 -6.33
N LEU A 46 10.62 3.18 -5.60
CA LEU A 46 11.31 4.08 -4.69
C LEU A 46 12.47 4.79 -5.40
N PRO A 47 12.66 6.10 -5.17
CA PRO A 47 13.80 6.85 -5.68
C PRO A 47 15.07 6.43 -4.95
N VAL A 48 16.03 5.83 -5.65
CA VAL A 48 17.29 5.31 -5.08
C VAL A 48 18.49 6.06 -5.63
N ALA A 49 19.38 6.51 -4.76
CA ALA A 49 20.63 7.14 -5.14
C ALA A 49 21.49 6.18 -6.01
N PRO A 50 22.14 6.69 -7.07
CA PRO A 50 22.87 5.84 -8.02
C PRO A 50 24.00 5.02 -7.38
N ASP A 51 24.76 5.64 -6.46
CA ASP A 51 26.02 5.14 -5.90
C ASP A 51 25.96 4.82 -4.39
N ALA A 52 24.77 4.76 -3.79
CA ALA A 52 24.58 4.54 -2.35
C ALA A 52 25.29 5.57 -1.46
N ARG A 53 25.47 6.78 -1.95
CA ARG A 53 26.08 7.91 -1.20
C ARG A 53 25.10 9.06 -1.09
N PRO A 54 25.17 9.84 0.00
CA PRO A 54 24.47 11.11 0.10
C PRO A 54 24.86 12.02 -1.08
N ARG A 55 23.88 12.72 -1.62
CA ARG A 55 24.12 13.61 -2.75
C ARG A 55 24.73 14.93 -2.24
N PRO A 56 25.84 15.42 -2.82
CA PRO A 56 26.41 16.70 -2.44
C PRO A 56 25.37 17.83 -2.56
N GLY A 57 25.31 18.73 -1.60
CA GLY A 57 24.35 19.84 -1.55
C GLY A 57 22.94 19.46 -1.08
N TRP A 58 22.69 18.18 -0.77
CA TRP A 58 21.42 17.72 -0.20
C TRP A 58 21.56 17.42 1.28
N ARG A 59 20.50 17.68 2.07
CA ARG A 59 20.45 17.23 3.46
C ARG A 59 20.44 15.71 3.53
N THR A 60 21.13 15.18 4.51
CA THR A 60 21.15 13.74 4.79
C THR A 60 20.36 13.46 6.06
N TYR A 61 19.40 12.56 5.96
CA TYR A 61 18.60 12.10 7.08
C TYR A 61 18.93 10.66 7.39
N ARG A 62 19.11 10.35 8.67
CA ARG A 62 19.20 8.99 9.19
C ARG A 62 18.00 8.74 10.10
N ILE A 63 17.19 7.77 9.74
CA ILE A 63 15.92 7.48 10.39
C ILE A 63 15.98 6.05 10.90
N CYS A 64 15.78 5.87 12.21
CA CYS A 64 15.63 4.56 12.85
C CYS A 64 14.15 4.32 13.09
N LEU A 65 13.65 3.16 12.68
CA LEU A 65 12.22 2.87 12.76
C LEU A 65 11.95 1.38 13.02
N TYR A 66 10.78 1.14 13.61
CA TYR A 66 10.14 -0.16 13.71
C TYR A 66 8.79 -0.09 13.03
N GLN A 67 8.62 -0.83 11.93
CA GLN A 67 7.50 -0.68 11.01
C GLN A 67 7.38 0.81 10.57
N ASP A 68 6.23 1.45 10.78
CA ASP A 68 6.07 2.89 10.49
C ASP A 68 6.42 3.80 11.68
N ARG A 69 6.70 3.23 12.87
CA ARG A 69 7.05 4.02 14.05
C ARG A 69 8.47 4.57 13.92
N ILE A 70 8.57 5.86 13.92
CA ILE A 70 9.85 6.56 13.93
C ILE A 70 10.38 6.58 15.37
N LEU A 71 11.58 6.04 15.58
CA LEU A 71 12.25 5.95 16.88
C LEU A 71 13.31 7.05 17.06
N ASP A 72 14.02 7.36 15.98
CA ASP A 72 15.05 8.43 15.97
C ASP A 72 15.13 9.03 14.57
N VAL A 73 15.33 10.34 14.52
CA VAL A 73 15.62 11.07 13.30
C VAL A 73 16.85 11.94 13.55
N ARG A 74 17.82 11.81 12.66
CA ARG A 74 18.99 12.72 12.65
C ARG A 74 19.16 13.30 11.28
N MET A 75 19.53 14.57 11.24
CA MET A 75 19.69 15.35 10.00
C MET A 75 21.07 16.00 9.97
N SER A 76 21.72 16.00 8.82
CA SER A 76 22.90 16.84 8.62
C SER A 76 22.50 18.32 8.60
N GLU A 77 23.32 19.16 9.20
CA GLU A 77 23.25 20.59 8.93
C GLU A 77 23.44 20.87 7.43
N GLU A 78 22.95 21.99 6.95
CA GLU A 78 23.14 22.36 5.55
C GLU A 78 24.63 22.39 5.20
N PRO A 79 25.04 21.84 4.06
CA PRO A 79 26.44 21.73 3.75
C PRO A 79 26.98 23.05 3.26
N GLU A 80 27.58 23.84 4.14
CA GLU A 80 28.61 24.81 3.73
C GLU A 80 29.85 24.09 3.14
N GLN A 81 29.84 22.76 3.12
CA GLN A 81 30.99 21.90 2.88
C GLN A 81 31.13 21.36 1.45
N TRP A 82 30.37 21.90 0.49
CA TRP A 82 30.50 21.47 -0.92
C TRP A 82 31.88 21.77 -1.54
N LEU A 83 32.68 22.62 -0.86
CA LEU A 83 34.05 22.96 -1.26
C LEU A 83 35.11 21.98 -0.75
N LEU A 84 34.79 21.10 0.20
CA LEU A 84 35.75 20.16 0.78
C LEU A 84 35.77 18.82 0.03
N TYR A 85 36.94 18.40 -0.38
CA TYR A 85 37.15 17.08 -0.97
C TYR A 85 38.34 16.38 -0.29
N PRO A 86 38.21 15.10 0.16
CA PRO A 86 36.97 14.34 0.21
C PRO A 86 35.95 14.91 1.20
N LEU A 87 34.65 14.82 0.85
CA LEU A 87 33.59 15.28 1.74
C LEU A 87 33.63 14.48 3.04
N PRO A 88 33.73 15.12 4.21
CA PRO A 88 33.64 14.44 5.48
C PRO A 88 32.25 13.80 5.64
N SER A 89 32.16 12.73 6.41
CA SER A 89 30.85 12.20 6.78
C SER A 89 30.04 13.30 7.48
N PRO A 90 28.80 13.57 7.06
CA PRO A 90 28.03 14.67 7.63
C PRO A 90 27.82 14.43 9.14
N SER A 91 28.04 15.47 9.94
CA SER A 91 27.60 15.48 11.33
C SER A 91 26.08 15.45 11.37
N LEU A 92 25.49 14.49 12.08
CA LEU A 92 24.04 14.30 12.15
C LEU A 92 23.53 14.77 13.52
N GLN A 93 22.73 15.83 13.52
CA GLN A 93 22.09 16.35 14.73
C GLN A 93 20.71 15.69 14.93
N PRO A 94 20.30 15.43 16.18
CA PRO A 94 18.99 14.88 16.46
C PRO A 94 17.89 15.87 16.07
N VAL A 95 16.82 15.35 15.50
CA VAL A 95 15.58 16.07 15.19
C VAL A 95 14.45 15.38 15.94
N SER A 96 13.57 16.14 16.61
CA SER A 96 12.45 15.54 17.29
C SER A 96 11.63 14.66 16.31
N PRO A 97 11.33 13.40 16.63
CA PRO A 97 10.47 12.56 15.80
C PRO A 97 9.07 13.17 15.61
N GLU A 98 8.62 13.99 16.54
CA GLU A 98 7.31 14.68 16.51
C GLU A 98 7.36 15.96 15.66
N GLN A 99 8.55 16.48 15.34
CA GLN A 99 8.67 17.64 14.47
C GLN A 99 8.04 17.33 13.13
N ASP A 100 7.21 18.26 12.65
CA ASP A 100 6.50 18.14 11.39
C ASP A 100 7.00 19.15 10.36
N GLY A 101 6.79 18.82 9.09
CA GLY A 101 7.14 19.64 7.95
C GLY A 101 7.12 18.80 6.67
N PRO A 102 6.81 19.41 5.51
CA PRO A 102 6.60 18.62 4.28
C PRO A 102 7.81 17.78 3.86
N GLU A 103 9.04 18.29 4.03
CA GLU A 103 10.26 17.54 3.70
C GLU A 103 10.50 16.39 4.70
N LEU A 104 10.31 16.67 5.99
CA LEU A 104 10.49 15.64 7.03
C LEU A 104 9.45 14.53 6.89
N GLN A 105 8.22 14.89 6.56
CA GLN A 105 7.16 13.93 6.26
C GLN A 105 7.50 13.07 5.03
N LEU A 106 8.03 13.69 3.96
CA LEU A 106 8.50 12.95 2.78
C LEU A 106 9.58 11.92 3.14
N VAL A 107 10.60 12.31 3.92
CA VAL A 107 11.70 11.40 4.26
C VAL A 107 11.28 10.31 5.23
N LYS A 108 10.39 10.58 6.19
CA LYS A 108 9.80 9.58 7.09
C LYS A 108 9.00 8.53 6.29
N ASN A 109 8.11 8.98 5.41
CA ASN A 109 7.31 8.11 4.55
C ASN A 109 8.19 7.27 3.62
N LEU A 110 9.22 7.86 3.04
CA LEU A 110 10.16 7.15 2.16
C LEU A 110 10.93 6.07 2.95
N ALA A 111 11.34 6.37 4.19
CA ALA A 111 12.01 5.41 5.06
C ALA A 111 11.12 4.22 5.43
N ALA A 112 9.87 4.47 5.83
CA ALA A 112 8.91 3.41 6.16
C ALA A 112 8.61 2.51 4.95
N ARG A 113 8.37 3.10 3.77
CA ARG A 113 8.20 2.35 2.52
C ARG A 113 9.43 1.52 2.16
N ALA A 114 10.63 2.05 2.39
CA ALA A 114 11.87 1.33 2.13
C ALA A 114 12.03 0.12 3.05
N LEU A 115 11.70 0.25 4.33
CA LEU A 115 11.73 -0.83 5.30
C LEU A 115 10.72 -1.93 4.92
N TYR A 116 9.50 -1.53 4.56
CA TYR A 116 8.47 -2.45 4.08
C TYR A 116 8.91 -3.22 2.83
N ALA A 117 9.40 -2.51 1.81
CA ALA A 117 9.89 -3.10 0.56
C ALA A 117 11.09 -4.02 0.78
N ALA A 118 11.96 -3.71 1.76
CA ALA A 118 13.05 -4.57 2.17
C ALA A 118 12.59 -5.89 2.83
N GLY A 119 11.33 -5.98 3.23
CA GLY A 119 10.78 -7.16 3.91
C GLY A 119 11.23 -7.30 5.34
N ILE A 120 11.64 -6.21 6.00
CA ILE A 120 12.11 -6.19 7.40
C ILE A 120 11.19 -5.36 8.27
N GLU A 121 11.18 -5.63 9.58
CA GLU A 121 10.31 -4.94 10.54
C GLU A 121 11.02 -3.76 11.22
N ALA A 122 12.34 -3.82 11.31
CA ALA A 122 13.15 -2.88 12.06
C ALA A 122 14.42 -2.55 11.31
N GLY A 123 14.89 -1.32 11.41
CA GLY A 123 16.14 -0.93 10.77
C GLY A 123 16.41 0.56 10.77
N GLN A 124 17.51 0.91 10.12
CA GLN A 124 17.96 2.26 9.89
C GLN A 124 17.90 2.56 8.39
N VAL A 125 17.31 3.68 8.01
CA VAL A 125 17.24 4.14 6.63
C VAL A 125 17.93 5.49 6.51
N THR A 126 18.81 5.60 5.51
CA THR A 126 19.45 6.87 5.14
C THR A 126 18.79 7.42 3.89
N VAL A 127 18.33 8.66 3.96
CA VAL A 127 17.67 9.39 2.88
C VAL A 127 18.43 10.69 2.62
N SER A 128 18.57 11.07 1.37
CA SER A 128 19.08 12.38 0.97
C SER A 128 17.94 13.21 0.35
N ALA A 129 17.73 14.44 0.82
CA ALA A 129 16.63 15.29 0.36
C ALA A 129 17.12 16.73 0.10
N VAL A 130 16.45 17.43 -0.83
CA VAL A 130 16.73 18.82 -1.20
C VAL A 130 15.50 19.70 -1.13
N SER A 131 14.31 19.11 -1.06
CA SER A 131 13.04 19.82 -0.97
C SER A 131 11.92 18.90 -0.52
N PRO A 132 10.75 19.44 -0.16
CA PRO A 132 9.56 18.63 0.17
C PRO A 132 9.09 17.65 -0.90
N HIS A 133 9.61 17.78 -2.13
CA HIS A 133 9.18 16.98 -3.28
C HIS A 133 10.32 16.14 -3.88
N ARG A 134 11.54 16.24 -3.33
CA ARG A 134 12.70 15.61 -3.93
C ARG A 134 13.64 14.98 -2.89
N ALA A 135 13.52 13.68 -2.75
CA ALA A 135 14.36 12.86 -1.86
C ALA A 135 14.77 11.56 -2.56
N GLN A 136 15.84 10.93 -2.09
CA GLN A 136 16.34 9.65 -2.59
C GLN A 136 16.83 8.77 -1.44
N LEU A 137 16.54 7.48 -1.54
CA LEU A 137 17.11 6.47 -0.64
C LEU A 137 18.60 6.30 -0.93
N VAL A 138 19.40 6.37 0.12
CA VAL A 138 20.83 6.11 0.07
C VAL A 138 21.13 4.69 0.52
N GLN A 139 20.59 4.29 1.69
CA GLN A 139 20.89 3.01 2.32
C GLN A 139 19.74 2.54 3.20
N VAL A 140 19.56 1.21 3.27
CA VAL A 140 18.69 0.54 4.22
C VAL A 140 19.55 -0.49 4.98
N LEU A 141 19.58 -0.40 6.30
CA LEU A 141 20.29 -1.33 7.19
C LEU A 141 19.29 -2.01 8.11
N PRO A 142 19.33 -3.34 8.26
CA PRO A 142 18.44 -4.09 9.14
C PRO A 142 18.84 -4.06 10.60
N GLU A 143 19.66 -3.09 11.01
CA GLU A 143 20.21 -2.94 12.35
C GLU A 143 20.03 -1.50 12.84
N TRP A 144 19.92 -1.35 14.16
CA TRP A 144 19.96 -0.07 14.85
C TRP A 144 21.31 0.18 15.52
N PRO A 145 21.65 1.44 15.84
CA PRO A 145 22.78 1.74 16.70
C PRO A 145 22.65 0.99 18.03
N LYS A 146 23.70 0.31 18.46
CA LYS A 146 23.68 -0.58 19.64
C LYS A 146 23.36 0.17 20.95
N GLN A 147 23.77 1.41 21.04
CA GLN A 147 23.60 2.25 22.23
C GLN A 147 22.12 2.52 22.56
N ASP A 148 21.28 2.68 21.54
CA ASP A 148 19.90 3.11 21.68
C ASP A 148 18.92 1.90 21.62
N ALA A 149 19.39 0.75 21.18
CA ALA A 149 18.56 -0.42 20.89
C ALA A 149 17.77 -0.94 22.09
N ALA A 150 18.31 -0.86 23.31
CA ALA A 150 17.65 -1.35 24.51
C ALA A 150 16.44 -0.50 24.92
N GLU A 151 16.53 0.82 24.74
CA GLU A 151 15.44 1.76 24.99
C GLU A 151 14.32 1.57 23.98
N TRP A 152 14.65 1.54 22.69
CA TRP A 152 13.68 1.33 21.62
C TRP A 152 12.96 -0.01 21.71
N MET A 153 13.67 -1.06 22.13
CA MET A 153 13.05 -2.37 22.38
C MET A 153 12.04 -2.36 23.53
N ARG A 154 12.21 -1.49 24.53
CA ARG A 154 11.20 -1.29 25.58
C ARG A 154 9.98 -0.57 25.02
N GLU A 155 10.20 0.54 24.36
CA GLU A 155 9.12 1.33 23.73
C GLU A 155 8.27 0.48 22.77
N ILE A 156 8.91 -0.34 21.94
CA ILE A 156 8.21 -1.24 21.01
C ILE A 156 7.38 -2.28 21.77
N ARG A 157 7.90 -2.86 22.83
CA ARG A 157 7.15 -3.84 23.63
C ARG A 157 5.94 -3.21 24.30
N ASP A 158 6.09 -2.02 24.85
CA ASP A 158 4.99 -1.30 25.50
C ASP A 158 3.90 -0.96 24.47
N TRP A 159 4.31 -0.57 23.27
CA TRP A 159 3.39 -0.34 22.16
C TRP A 159 2.67 -1.64 21.72
N GLN A 160 3.41 -2.73 21.53
CA GLN A 160 2.84 -4.04 21.15
C GLN A 160 1.85 -4.55 22.21
N GLU A 161 2.18 -4.41 23.49
CA GLU A 161 1.28 -4.78 24.58
C GLU A 161 0.02 -3.90 24.59
N THR A 162 0.15 -2.61 24.34
CA THR A 162 -0.99 -1.69 24.20
C THR A 162 -1.92 -2.12 23.06
N GLN A 163 -1.35 -2.49 21.90
CA GLN A 163 -2.16 -2.99 20.77
C GLN A 163 -2.85 -4.31 21.14
N ARG A 164 -2.14 -5.23 21.79
CA ARG A 164 -2.71 -6.49 22.25
C ARG A 164 -3.89 -6.32 23.22
N LEU A 165 -3.77 -5.37 24.14
CA LEU A 165 -4.83 -5.06 25.14
C LEU A 165 -6.05 -4.39 24.50
N ARG A 166 -5.89 -3.65 23.40
CA ARG A 166 -7.01 -3.07 22.65
C ARG A 166 -7.91 -4.10 21.99
N GLY A 167 -7.42 -5.34 21.80
CA GLY A 167 -8.19 -6.43 21.21
C GLY A 167 -8.57 -6.14 19.77
N GLU A 168 -7.59 -6.25 18.86
CA GLU A 168 -7.80 -6.00 17.43
C GLU A 168 -8.87 -6.95 16.85
N LYS A 169 -9.98 -6.39 16.43
CA LYS A 169 -11.06 -7.09 15.75
C LYS A 169 -11.62 -6.21 14.64
N LEU A 170 -11.84 -6.78 13.48
CA LEU A 170 -12.57 -6.08 12.43
C LEU A 170 -13.99 -5.78 12.91
N HIS A 171 -14.36 -4.47 12.95
CA HIS A 171 -15.69 -4.02 13.29
C HIS A 171 -16.52 -3.78 12.04
N MET A 172 -15.98 -3.03 11.07
CA MET A 172 -16.64 -2.72 9.79
C MET A 172 -15.64 -2.74 8.65
N LEU A 173 -16.14 -3.08 7.47
CA LEU A 173 -15.50 -2.90 6.19
C LEU A 173 -16.13 -1.69 5.49
N GLY A 174 -15.30 -0.79 4.97
CA GLY A 174 -15.71 0.34 4.13
C GLY A 174 -14.97 0.31 2.80
N ALA A 175 -15.39 1.14 1.87
CA ALA A 175 -14.72 1.33 0.60
C ALA A 175 -15.00 2.71 0.01
N ASP A 176 -14.00 3.27 -0.68
CA ASP A 176 -14.12 4.51 -1.45
C ASP A 176 -13.47 4.32 -2.84
N PRO A 177 -14.05 3.43 -3.67
CA PRO A 177 -13.52 3.17 -4.99
C PRO A 177 -13.72 4.38 -5.91
N GLU A 178 -12.66 4.71 -6.64
CA GLU A 178 -12.58 5.83 -7.56
C GLU A 178 -13.01 5.42 -8.97
N PHE A 179 -13.47 6.40 -9.75
CA PHE A 179 -13.82 6.25 -11.17
C PHE A 179 -13.50 7.53 -11.95
N ALA A 180 -13.23 7.37 -13.24
CA ALA A 180 -13.02 8.49 -14.15
C ALA A 180 -14.21 8.68 -15.08
N LEU A 181 -14.45 9.92 -15.53
CA LEU A 181 -15.50 10.25 -16.47
C LEU A 181 -14.93 10.44 -17.87
N ARG A 182 -15.64 9.92 -18.88
CA ARG A 182 -15.29 10.01 -20.30
C ARG A 182 -16.45 10.58 -21.11
N TRP A 183 -16.16 11.51 -22.01
CA TRP A 183 -17.12 11.93 -23.06
C TRP A 183 -17.27 10.83 -24.09
N LYS A 184 -18.51 10.37 -24.29
CA LYS A 184 -18.86 9.37 -25.28
C LYS A 184 -18.64 9.92 -26.71
N GLY A 185 -17.95 9.16 -27.53
CA GLY A 185 -17.65 9.58 -28.91
C GLY A 185 -16.36 10.38 -29.06
N GLU A 186 -16.09 11.35 -28.21
CA GLU A 186 -14.87 12.17 -28.26
C GLU A 186 -13.69 11.49 -27.56
N GLY A 187 -13.95 10.57 -26.63
CA GLY A 187 -12.93 9.85 -25.86
C GLY A 187 -12.17 10.72 -24.85
N GLY A 188 -12.50 11.99 -24.73
CA GLY A 188 -11.88 12.94 -23.80
C GLY A 188 -12.34 12.72 -22.36
N MET A 189 -11.50 13.12 -21.40
CA MET A 189 -11.82 13.08 -19.98
C MET A 189 -12.81 14.19 -19.63
N ALA A 190 -13.91 13.83 -18.94
CA ALA A 190 -14.79 14.78 -18.29
C ALA A 190 -14.34 15.00 -16.84
N ILE A 191 -14.49 16.21 -16.32
CA ILE A 191 -14.03 16.59 -14.98
C ILE A 191 -15.13 16.27 -13.95
N ALA A 192 -14.84 15.40 -13.00
CA ALA A 192 -15.83 14.92 -12.03
C ALA A 192 -16.44 16.05 -11.17
N SER A 193 -15.66 17.10 -10.84
CA SER A 193 -16.16 18.25 -10.09
C SER A 193 -17.19 19.13 -10.83
N HIS A 194 -17.47 18.86 -12.10
CA HIS A 194 -18.60 19.48 -12.80
C HIS A 194 -19.94 18.81 -12.42
N TYR A 195 -19.91 17.57 -11.94
CA TYR A 195 -21.09 16.77 -11.61
C TYR A 195 -21.22 16.52 -10.11
N PHE A 196 -20.10 16.42 -9.38
CA PHE A 196 -20.07 16.03 -7.97
C PHE A 196 -19.42 17.10 -7.11
N ARG A 197 -19.84 17.17 -5.84
CA ARG A 197 -19.19 17.98 -4.81
C ARG A 197 -17.94 17.26 -4.27
N LEU A 198 -17.09 17.97 -3.53
CA LEU A 198 -15.95 17.36 -2.84
C LEU A 198 -16.36 16.40 -1.72
N SER A 199 -17.55 16.58 -1.16
CA SER A 199 -18.09 15.77 -0.06
C SER A 199 -19.42 15.14 -0.46
N GLY A 200 -19.85 14.13 0.28
CA GLY A 200 -21.10 13.39 0.05
C GLY A 200 -20.87 11.93 -0.32
N THR A 201 -21.96 11.18 -0.47
CA THR A 201 -21.95 9.75 -0.82
C THR A 201 -21.33 9.48 -2.19
N VAL A 202 -21.53 10.41 -3.14
CA VAL A 202 -20.76 10.52 -4.38
C VAL A 202 -20.01 11.83 -4.34
N GLY A 203 -18.72 11.81 -4.53
CA GLY A 203 -17.87 12.98 -4.45
C GLY A 203 -16.72 12.97 -5.44
N CYS A 204 -15.81 13.91 -5.28
CA CYS A 204 -14.58 13.97 -6.05
C CYS A 204 -13.40 13.65 -5.14
N ASP A 205 -12.40 12.92 -5.66
CA ASP A 205 -11.10 12.83 -5.01
C ASP A 205 -10.44 14.21 -4.97
N THR A 206 -9.85 14.54 -3.83
CA THR A 206 -9.18 15.84 -3.60
C THR A 206 -7.74 15.87 -4.12
N THR A 207 -7.23 14.75 -4.63
CA THR A 207 -5.85 14.65 -5.14
C THR A 207 -5.64 15.57 -6.34
N ARG A 208 -4.57 16.35 -6.28
CA ARG A 208 -4.17 17.25 -7.35
C ARG A 208 -3.27 16.51 -8.33
N TYR A 209 -3.81 16.16 -9.48
CA TYR A 209 -3.09 15.34 -10.45
C TYR A 209 -2.14 16.12 -11.35
N ARG A 210 -2.45 17.36 -11.72
CA ARG A 210 -1.65 18.18 -12.64
C ARG A 210 -1.73 19.65 -12.29
N GLU A 211 -0.63 20.39 -12.52
CA GLU A 211 -0.57 21.84 -12.35
C GLU A 211 -1.45 22.61 -13.33
N GLU A 212 -1.76 21.99 -14.48
CA GLU A 212 -2.62 22.56 -15.55
C GLU A 212 -4.09 22.68 -15.14
N LEU A 213 -4.53 21.88 -14.14
CA LEU A 213 -5.87 21.96 -13.60
C LEU A 213 -5.97 23.12 -12.61
N SER A 214 -7.07 23.88 -12.68
CA SER A 214 -7.36 24.90 -11.67
C SER A 214 -7.55 24.26 -10.29
N LEU A 215 -7.40 25.05 -9.22
CA LEU A 215 -7.54 24.58 -7.84
C LEU A 215 -8.94 24.00 -7.54
N SER A 216 -9.94 24.35 -8.34
CA SER A 216 -11.33 23.88 -8.22
C SER A 216 -11.66 22.67 -9.10
N GLN A 217 -10.73 22.23 -9.94
CA GLN A 217 -10.95 21.11 -10.85
C GLN A 217 -10.44 19.80 -10.25
N HIS A 218 -11.37 18.89 -9.96
CA HIS A 218 -11.12 17.53 -9.45
C HIS A 218 -11.60 16.53 -10.50
N PRO A 219 -10.67 15.87 -11.21
CA PRO A 219 -11.02 15.07 -12.37
C PRO A 219 -11.62 13.70 -12.06
N VAL A 220 -11.36 13.16 -10.85
CA VAL A 220 -11.71 11.80 -10.47
C VAL A 220 -12.91 11.80 -9.53
N GLY A 221 -13.91 10.98 -9.84
CA GLY A 221 -15.05 10.70 -8.98
C GLY A 221 -14.75 9.59 -7.98
N GLU A 222 -15.44 9.61 -6.86
CA GLU A 222 -15.27 8.68 -5.76
C GLU A 222 -16.61 8.31 -5.15
N LEU A 223 -16.87 7.01 -4.98
CA LEU A 223 -18.03 6.50 -4.27
C LEU A 223 -17.70 6.37 -2.78
N ARG A 224 -18.57 6.86 -1.90
CA ARG A 224 -18.39 6.79 -0.44
C ARG A 224 -19.63 6.20 0.23
N PRO A 225 -19.90 4.89 0.01
CA PRO A 225 -21.01 4.22 0.67
C PRO A 225 -20.76 4.12 2.18
N GLU A 226 -21.83 4.04 2.95
CA GLU A 226 -21.73 3.74 4.39
C GLU A 226 -21.05 2.37 4.60
N PRO A 227 -20.12 2.23 5.58
CA PRO A 227 -19.45 0.97 5.87
C PRO A 227 -20.42 -0.08 6.43
N SER A 228 -20.07 -1.36 6.36
CA SER A 228 -20.87 -2.46 6.91
C SER A 228 -20.02 -3.55 7.56
N GLU A 229 -20.60 -4.31 8.48
CA GLU A 229 -20.02 -5.55 9.01
C GLU A 229 -20.14 -6.70 7.99
N ASP A 230 -21.09 -6.60 7.05
CA ASP A 230 -21.36 -7.59 6.01
C ASP A 230 -20.86 -7.12 4.65
N PRO A 231 -19.95 -7.88 4.00
CA PRO A 231 -19.44 -7.54 2.68
C PRO A 231 -20.50 -7.54 1.57
N ASP A 232 -21.58 -8.32 1.69
CA ASP A 232 -22.70 -8.28 0.75
C ASP A 232 -23.49 -6.99 0.89
N GLU A 233 -23.76 -6.54 2.10
CA GLU A 233 -24.43 -5.26 2.32
C GLU A 233 -23.60 -4.10 1.79
N LEU A 234 -22.28 -4.10 2.04
CA LEU A 234 -21.38 -3.10 1.47
C LEU A 234 -21.40 -3.11 -0.07
N PHE A 235 -21.43 -4.29 -0.69
CA PHE A 235 -21.55 -4.43 -2.14
C PHE A 235 -22.86 -3.80 -2.66
N PHE A 236 -23.99 -4.04 -2.02
CA PHE A 236 -25.26 -3.43 -2.41
C PHE A 236 -25.25 -1.92 -2.23
N ARG A 237 -24.65 -1.40 -1.15
CA ARG A 237 -24.48 0.05 -0.95
C ARG A 237 -23.62 0.70 -2.04
N ILE A 238 -22.53 0.04 -2.47
CA ILE A 238 -21.71 0.48 -3.61
C ILE A 238 -22.54 0.57 -4.87
N ARG A 239 -23.35 -0.45 -5.16
CA ARG A 239 -24.24 -0.46 -6.35
C ARG A 239 -25.24 0.68 -6.33
N GLU A 240 -25.87 0.93 -5.18
CA GLU A 240 -26.81 2.05 -5.05
C GLU A 240 -26.09 3.40 -5.15
N THR A 241 -24.90 3.53 -4.58
CA THR A 241 -24.08 4.75 -4.71
C THR A 241 -23.66 4.98 -6.17
N LEU A 242 -23.35 3.94 -6.92
CA LEU A 242 -23.05 4.04 -8.35
C LEU A 242 -24.29 4.48 -9.17
N ARG A 243 -25.50 4.00 -8.81
CA ARG A 243 -26.75 4.49 -9.40
C ARG A 243 -26.97 5.97 -9.14
N LEU A 244 -26.70 6.42 -7.90
CA LEU A 244 -26.76 7.84 -7.55
C LEU A 244 -25.76 8.67 -8.36
N ALA A 245 -24.56 8.16 -8.61
CA ALA A 245 -23.58 8.83 -9.46
C ALA A 245 -24.14 9.09 -10.88
N TYR A 246 -24.70 8.07 -11.52
CA TYR A 246 -25.34 8.23 -12.84
C TYR A 246 -26.55 9.17 -12.81
N ALA A 247 -27.36 9.13 -11.75
CA ALA A 247 -28.49 10.05 -11.60
C ALA A 247 -28.02 11.51 -11.45
N GLN A 248 -26.91 11.77 -10.77
CA GLN A 248 -26.32 13.11 -10.62
C GLN A 248 -25.67 13.60 -11.93
N ILE A 249 -25.00 12.70 -12.68
CA ILE A 249 -24.45 13.05 -13.99
C ILE A 249 -25.58 13.52 -14.93
N GLY A 250 -26.67 12.78 -14.98
CA GLY A 250 -27.85 13.15 -15.77
C GLY A 250 -27.62 13.29 -17.29
N ASP A 251 -26.41 13.02 -17.77
CA ASP A 251 -25.99 13.16 -19.16
C ASP A 251 -25.59 11.80 -19.74
N GLU A 252 -26.35 11.32 -20.73
CA GLU A 252 -26.07 10.03 -21.39
C GLU A 252 -24.80 10.04 -22.25
N ALA A 253 -24.26 11.22 -22.56
CA ALA A 253 -23.00 11.37 -23.26
C ALA A 253 -21.76 11.14 -22.34
N VAL A 254 -21.94 10.98 -21.03
CA VAL A 254 -20.86 10.75 -20.06
C VAL A 254 -20.86 9.30 -19.60
N GLU A 255 -19.72 8.65 -19.69
CA GLU A 255 -19.47 7.28 -19.26
C GLU A 255 -18.58 7.27 -17.99
N CYS A 256 -18.78 6.30 -17.08
CA CYS A 256 -17.92 6.07 -15.93
C CYS A 256 -17.00 4.88 -16.23
N LEU A 257 -15.69 5.07 -16.01
CA LEU A 257 -14.65 4.07 -16.22
C LEU A 257 -13.93 3.74 -14.91
N ALA A 258 -13.53 2.47 -14.75
CA ALA A 258 -12.76 2.00 -13.63
C ALA A 258 -11.47 1.29 -14.10
N GLY A 259 -10.73 0.67 -13.16
CA GLY A 259 -9.46 0.02 -13.45
C GLY A 259 -8.28 0.77 -12.83
N GLY A 260 -7.08 0.65 -13.38
CA GLY A 260 -5.90 1.24 -12.79
C GLY A 260 -5.61 2.68 -13.20
N MET A 261 -5.77 2.98 -14.49
CA MET A 261 -5.45 4.28 -15.06
C MET A 261 -6.21 4.48 -16.38
N PRO A 262 -7.53 4.72 -16.35
CA PRO A 262 -8.34 4.92 -17.57
C PRO A 262 -7.78 6.02 -18.48
N PHE A 263 -7.28 7.10 -17.88
CA PHE A 263 -6.59 8.18 -18.59
C PHE A 263 -5.13 8.27 -18.16
N SER A 264 -4.24 8.48 -19.13
CA SER A 264 -2.80 8.59 -18.88
C SER A 264 -2.48 9.71 -17.90
N GLY A 265 -1.80 9.37 -16.81
CA GLY A 265 -1.42 10.30 -15.75
C GLY A 265 -2.46 10.51 -14.65
N TYR A 266 -3.61 9.84 -14.72
CA TYR A 266 -4.67 9.87 -13.72
C TYR A 266 -4.91 8.46 -13.15
N PRO A 267 -4.02 8.00 -12.24
CA PRO A 267 -4.21 6.72 -11.57
C PRO A 267 -5.40 6.79 -10.62
N ILE A 268 -6.21 5.74 -10.60
CA ILE A 268 -7.36 5.61 -9.72
C ILE A 268 -7.26 4.37 -8.83
N GLY A 269 -7.83 4.45 -7.63
CA GLY A 269 -7.77 3.43 -6.60
C GLY A 269 -9.13 2.79 -6.28
N GLY A 270 -9.05 1.61 -5.70
CA GLY A 270 -10.18 0.94 -5.07
C GLY A 270 -9.83 0.69 -3.61
N HIS A 271 -9.89 1.75 -2.80
CA HIS A 271 -9.48 1.69 -1.41
C HIS A 271 -10.46 0.87 -0.58
N ILE A 272 -9.93 0.18 0.41
CA ILE A 272 -10.73 -0.60 1.36
C ILE A 272 -10.37 -0.15 2.77
N HIS A 273 -11.38 0.13 3.58
CA HIS A 273 -11.25 0.60 4.94
C HIS A 273 -11.50 -0.54 5.92
N PHE A 274 -10.61 -0.67 6.89
CA PHE A 274 -10.70 -1.67 7.96
C PHE A 274 -10.81 -0.96 9.30
N SER A 275 -11.97 -1.04 9.93
CA SER A 275 -12.22 -0.45 11.24
C SER A 275 -11.83 -1.42 12.36
N GLY A 276 -11.20 -0.91 13.42
CA GLY A 276 -10.80 -1.70 14.59
C GLY A 276 -9.51 -2.50 14.44
N LEU A 277 -8.78 -2.34 13.32
CA LEU A 277 -7.52 -3.02 13.06
C LEU A 277 -6.37 -2.02 12.92
N THR A 278 -5.18 -2.42 13.40
CA THR A 278 -3.92 -1.68 13.20
C THR A 278 -3.22 -2.16 11.94
N PRO A 279 -2.74 -1.25 11.05
CA PRO A 279 -2.07 -1.61 9.81
C PRO A 279 -0.63 -2.09 10.02
N THR A 280 -0.41 -3.12 10.84
CA THR A 280 0.91 -3.70 11.03
C THR A 280 1.50 -4.22 9.70
N PHE A 281 2.82 -4.27 9.60
CA PHE A 281 3.47 -4.85 8.40
C PHE A 281 3.01 -6.30 8.14
N SER A 282 2.75 -7.06 9.20
CA SER A 282 2.20 -8.41 9.06
C SER A 282 0.83 -8.43 8.37
N LEU A 283 -0.10 -7.58 8.81
CA LEU A 283 -1.44 -7.48 8.21
C LEU A 283 -1.37 -6.98 6.76
N ARG A 284 -0.61 -5.89 6.51
CA ARG A 284 -0.44 -5.35 5.14
C ARG A 284 0.13 -6.38 4.19
N ARG A 285 1.15 -7.15 4.59
CA ARG A 285 1.72 -8.23 3.77
C ARG A 285 0.72 -9.32 3.45
N LYS A 286 -0.24 -9.58 4.34
CA LYS A 286 -1.35 -10.51 4.07
C LYS A 286 -2.35 -9.89 3.09
N LEU A 287 -2.72 -8.63 3.26
CA LEU A 287 -3.55 -7.92 2.28
C LEU A 287 -2.88 -7.90 0.90
N ASP A 288 -1.59 -7.61 0.83
CA ASP A 288 -0.85 -7.69 -0.43
C ASP A 288 -0.87 -9.10 -1.03
N ALA A 289 -0.62 -10.12 -0.20
CA ALA A 289 -0.55 -11.52 -0.62
C ALA A 289 -1.86 -12.06 -1.18
N TYR A 290 -2.97 -11.75 -0.51
CA TYR A 290 -4.27 -12.35 -0.80
C TYR A 290 -5.22 -11.45 -1.58
N LEU A 291 -4.96 -10.13 -1.66
CA LEU A 291 -5.76 -9.19 -2.44
C LEU A 291 -5.00 -8.62 -3.64
N ALA A 292 -3.85 -7.95 -3.39
CA ALA A 292 -3.16 -7.22 -4.45
C ALA A 292 -2.53 -8.15 -5.50
N LEU A 293 -1.83 -9.21 -5.08
CA LEU A 293 -1.18 -10.13 -6.01
C LEU A 293 -2.18 -10.89 -6.89
N PRO A 294 -3.28 -11.47 -6.34
CA PRO A 294 -4.29 -12.14 -7.15
C PRO A 294 -4.95 -11.24 -8.18
N LEU A 295 -5.29 -10.01 -7.81
CA LEU A 295 -6.01 -9.10 -8.69
C LEU A 295 -5.24 -8.79 -9.99
N VAL A 296 -3.90 -8.87 -9.96
CA VAL A 296 -3.05 -8.70 -11.16
C VAL A 296 -3.47 -9.63 -12.30
N LEU A 297 -4.03 -10.81 -12.01
CA LEU A 297 -4.44 -11.75 -13.06
C LEU A 297 -5.55 -11.21 -13.96
N LEU A 298 -6.39 -10.30 -13.44
CA LEU A 298 -7.47 -9.64 -14.21
C LEU A 298 -7.06 -8.30 -14.79
N GLU A 299 -6.04 -7.65 -14.25
CA GLU A 299 -5.67 -6.29 -14.63
C GLU A 299 -5.24 -6.13 -16.08
N ASP A 300 -5.47 -4.94 -16.63
CA ASP A 300 -4.90 -4.49 -17.89
C ASP A 300 -3.46 -3.97 -17.74
N ASP A 301 -2.81 -3.70 -18.86
CA ASP A 301 -1.43 -3.23 -18.88
C ASP A 301 -1.25 -1.82 -18.27
N LYS A 302 -2.29 -0.98 -18.23
CA LYS A 302 -2.25 0.38 -17.66
C LYS A 302 -2.04 0.34 -16.15
N CYS A 303 -2.47 -0.73 -15.47
CA CYS A 303 -2.25 -0.90 -14.02
C CYS A 303 -0.77 -0.92 -13.61
N ARG A 304 0.14 -1.38 -14.50
CA ARG A 304 1.60 -1.32 -14.24
C ARG A 304 2.10 0.12 -14.09
N GLU A 305 1.57 1.05 -14.89
CA GLU A 305 1.96 2.46 -14.83
C GLU A 305 1.44 3.11 -13.54
N ARG A 306 0.26 2.71 -13.07
CA ARG A 306 -0.29 3.15 -11.78
C ARG A 306 0.67 2.85 -10.62
N ARG A 307 1.19 1.62 -10.53
CA ARG A 307 2.07 1.18 -9.42
C ARG A 307 3.37 1.97 -9.27
N LYS A 308 3.83 2.65 -10.30
CA LYS A 308 5.00 3.53 -10.23
C LYS A 308 4.76 4.78 -9.39
N ARG A 309 3.50 5.23 -9.29
CA ARG A 309 3.12 6.47 -8.61
C ARG A 309 2.21 6.21 -7.41
N TYR A 310 1.33 5.21 -7.51
CA TYR A 310 0.24 4.96 -6.59
C TYR A 310 -0.12 3.47 -6.56
N GLY A 311 -0.46 2.93 -5.38
CA GLY A 311 -0.78 1.51 -5.23
C GLY A 311 0.44 0.60 -5.22
N TYR A 312 1.51 1.03 -4.60
CA TYR A 312 2.62 0.15 -4.24
C TYR A 312 2.18 -0.84 -3.15
N LEU A 313 2.91 -1.95 -3.02
CA LEU A 313 2.63 -2.93 -1.97
C LEU A 313 2.74 -2.30 -0.59
N GLY A 314 1.76 -2.58 0.28
CA GLY A 314 1.68 -2.03 1.62
C GLY A 314 1.25 -0.56 1.70
N ASP A 315 0.68 0.00 0.63
CA ASP A 315 0.15 1.37 0.63
C ASP A 315 -1.07 1.46 1.55
N VAL A 316 -0.93 2.21 2.64
CA VAL A 316 -1.99 2.43 3.63
C VAL A 316 -1.99 3.87 4.11
N ARG A 317 -3.13 4.30 4.62
CA ARG A 317 -3.33 5.54 5.36
C ARG A 317 -3.99 5.22 6.69
N GLU A 318 -3.33 5.57 7.80
CA GLU A 318 -3.94 5.43 9.12
C GLU A 318 -5.11 6.40 9.30
N LYS A 319 -6.13 5.96 10.02
CA LYS A 319 -7.34 6.68 10.35
C LYS A 319 -7.66 6.45 11.83
N GLU A 320 -8.43 7.34 12.44
CA GLU A 320 -8.85 7.20 13.84
C GLU A 320 -9.62 5.90 14.12
N TYR A 321 -10.40 5.43 13.13
CA TYR A 321 -11.17 4.18 13.23
C TYR A 321 -10.36 2.91 12.89
N GLY A 322 -9.16 3.03 12.32
CA GLY A 322 -8.33 1.91 11.84
C GLY A 322 -7.44 2.33 10.69
N PHE A 323 -7.68 1.84 9.47
CA PHE A 323 -6.88 2.24 8.31
C PHE A 323 -7.59 2.03 6.98
N GLU A 324 -7.09 2.72 5.97
CA GLU A 324 -7.42 2.63 4.56
C GLU A 324 -6.29 1.88 3.82
N TYR A 325 -6.60 0.75 3.17
CA TYR A 325 -5.67 0.01 2.30
C TYR A 325 -5.81 0.49 0.87
N ARG A 326 -4.74 1.05 0.30
CA ARG A 326 -4.74 1.84 -0.94
C ARG A 326 -4.02 1.17 -2.12
N THR A 327 -3.52 -0.04 -1.92
CA THR A 327 -2.73 -0.77 -2.92
C THR A 327 -3.54 -1.10 -4.18
N LEU A 328 -4.83 -1.43 -4.04
CA LEU A 328 -5.66 -1.91 -5.14
C LEU A 328 -6.00 -0.81 -6.16
N PRO A 329 -5.99 -1.10 -7.48
CA PRO A 329 -6.65 -0.27 -8.47
C PRO A 329 -8.17 -0.33 -8.29
N SER A 330 -8.91 0.55 -8.98
CA SER A 330 -10.37 0.53 -8.90
C SER A 330 -10.93 -0.76 -9.48
N TRP A 331 -11.45 -1.58 -8.61
CA TRP A 331 -12.07 -2.87 -8.90
C TRP A 331 -13.57 -2.76 -9.27
N LEU A 332 -14.10 -1.55 -9.47
CA LEU A 332 -15.47 -1.31 -9.93
C LEU A 332 -15.74 -1.85 -11.34
N VAL A 333 -14.73 -2.27 -12.06
CA VAL A 333 -14.79 -2.74 -13.46
C VAL A 333 -15.90 -3.77 -13.76
N HIS A 334 -16.29 -4.57 -12.76
CA HIS A 334 -17.35 -5.57 -12.91
C HIS A 334 -17.90 -5.95 -11.52
N PRO A 335 -19.23 -6.16 -11.36
CA PRO A 335 -19.83 -6.47 -10.06
C PRO A 335 -19.28 -7.75 -9.40
N GLU A 336 -18.99 -8.81 -10.16
CA GLU A 336 -18.40 -10.04 -9.59
C GLU A 336 -16.97 -9.82 -9.09
N VAL A 337 -16.20 -8.93 -9.72
CA VAL A 337 -14.87 -8.52 -9.24
C VAL A 337 -15.00 -7.74 -7.94
N ALA A 338 -15.89 -6.75 -7.91
CA ALA A 338 -16.14 -5.93 -6.73
C ALA A 338 -16.57 -6.78 -5.53
N ARG A 339 -17.54 -7.66 -5.74
CA ARG A 339 -18.05 -8.56 -4.70
C ARG A 339 -16.97 -9.52 -4.19
N GLY A 340 -16.22 -10.12 -5.11
CA GLY A 340 -15.10 -11.01 -4.75
C GLY A 340 -14.01 -10.31 -3.95
N VAL A 341 -13.64 -9.08 -4.31
CA VAL A 341 -12.65 -8.28 -3.58
C VAL A 341 -13.14 -7.97 -2.16
N LEU A 342 -14.38 -7.56 -1.97
CA LEU A 342 -14.94 -7.26 -0.65
C LEU A 342 -15.00 -8.49 0.26
N HIS A 343 -15.50 -9.63 -0.25
CA HIS A 343 -15.52 -10.88 0.50
C HIS A 343 -14.13 -11.38 0.86
N LEU A 344 -13.18 -11.26 -0.07
CA LEU A 344 -11.79 -11.63 0.18
C LEU A 344 -11.12 -10.71 1.20
N ALA A 345 -11.35 -9.41 1.12
CA ALA A 345 -10.85 -8.43 2.10
C ALA A 345 -11.36 -8.74 3.51
N TRP A 346 -12.66 -9.00 3.64
CA TRP A 346 -13.26 -9.41 4.91
C TRP A 346 -12.63 -10.71 5.44
N LEU A 347 -12.55 -11.76 4.62
CA LEU A 347 -11.98 -13.05 5.02
C LEU A 347 -10.52 -12.94 5.46
N VAL A 348 -9.69 -12.18 4.72
CA VAL A 348 -8.28 -11.94 5.06
C VAL A 348 -8.16 -11.21 6.40
N ALA A 349 -8.99 -10.19 6.62
CA ALA A 349 -8.96 -9.40 7.85
C ALA A 349 -9.30 -10.25 9.08
N VAL A 350 -10.42 -11.01 9.02
CA VAL A 350 -10.88 -11.83 10.17
C VAL A 350 -10.04 -13.08 10.40
N SER A 351 -9.35 -13.58 9.37
CA SER A 351 -8.53 -14.79 9.43
C SER A 351 -7.04 -14.53 9.45
N SER A 352 -6.62 -13.28 9.57
CA SER A 352 -5.21 -12.85 9.38
C SER A 352 -4.20 -13.66 10.21
N ALA A 353 -4.56 -14.06 11.42
CA ALA A 353 -3.70 -14.87 12.29
C ALA A 353 -3.41 -16.29 11.74
N ASN A 354 -4.29 -16.83 10.90
CA ASN A 354 -4.21 -18.20 10.38
C ASN A 354 -3.56 -18.27 8.98
N LEU A 355 -3.37 -17.13 8.31
CA LEU A 355 -2.81 -17.06 6.96
C LEU A 355 -1.28 -17.19 6.98
N GLN A 356 -0.72 -17.97 6.06
CA GLN A 356 0.69 -18.36 6.05
C GLN A 356 1.50 -17.75 4.89
N ALA A 357 0.85 -17.26 3.83
CA ALA A 357 1.54 -16.74 2.64
C ALA A 357 2.46 -15.56 2.95
N LYS A 358 3.69 -15.63 2.44
CA LYS A 358 4.77 -14.65 2.66
C LYS A 358 5.45 -14.24 1.35
N PRO A 359 4.73 -13.62 0.40
CA PRO A 359 5.27 -13.28 -0.92
C PRO A 359 6.43 -12.30 -0.84
N HIS A 360 6.51 -11.46 0.19
CA HIS A 360 7.60 -10.52 0.41
C HIS A 360 8.98 -11.20 0.56
N LEU A 361 9.03 -12.50 0.85
CA LEU A 361 10.26 -13.30 0.89
C LEU A 361 10.63 -13.87 -0.50
N HIS A 362 9.77 -13.74 -1.51
CA HIS A 362 9.93 -14.28 -2.84
C HIS A 362 10.05 -13.17 -3.88
N LEU A 363 11.29 -12.75 -4.15
CA LEU A 363 11.58 -11.65 -5.08
C LEU A 363 10.94 -11.80 -6.48
N PRO A 364 10.83 -13.01 -7.07
CA PRO A 364 10.12 -13.18 -8.33
C PRO A 364 8.65 -12.75 -8.27
N LEU A 365 7.93 -12.99 -7.15
CA LEU A 365 6.54 -12.57 -6.98
C LEU A 365 6.42 -11.05 -6.84
N ILE A 366 7.33 -10.41 -6.08
CA ILE A 366 7.37 -8.95 -5.96
C ILE A 366 7.64 -8.31 -7.33
N ARG A 367 8.62 -8.83 -8.07
CA ARG A 367 8.88 -8.38 -9.45
C ARG A 367 7.66 -8.56 -10.35
N ALA A 368 7.02 -9.72 -10.26
CA ALA A 368 5.85 -10.05 -11.07
C ALA A 368 4.68 -9.10 -10.80
N TYR A 369 4.45 -8.71 -9.54
CA TYR A 369 3.46 -7.69 -9.19
C TYR A 369 3.74 -6.37 -9.91
N TYR A 370 4.95 -5.81 -9.75
CA TYR A 370 5.29 -4.50 -10.35
C TYR A 370 5.36 -4.52 -11.88
N ARG A 371 5.60 -5.68 -12.49
CA ARG A 371 5.67 -5.85 -13.94
C ARG A 371 4.38 -6.38 -14.58
N GLY A 372 3.40 -6.78 -13.78
CA GLY A 372 2.16 -7.40 -14.28
C GLY A 372 2.42 -8.78 -14.91
N GLU A 373 3.40 -9.55 -14.41
CA GLU A 373 3.77 -10.87 -14.95
C GLU A 373 2.77 -11.94 -14.48
N LYS A 374 1.57 -11.97 -15.09
CA LYS A 374 0.45 -12.86 -14.71
C LYS A 374 0.84 -14.33 -14.63
N GLN A 375 1.66 -14.82 -15.55
CA GLN A 375 2.10 -16.22 -15.61
C GLN A 375 2.94 -16.63 -14.40
N VAL A 376 3.71 -15.70 -13.83
CA VAL A 376 4.52 -15.95 -12.62
C VAL A 376 3.65 -15.95 -11.37
N LEU A 377 2.57 -15.16 -11.36
CA LEU A 377 1.65 -15.04 -10.21
C LEU A 377 0.61 -16.17 -10.18
N ALA A 378 0.17 -16.69 -11.32
CA ALA A 378 -0.93 -17.65 -11.37
C ALA A 378 -0.72 -18.92 -10.51
N PRO A 379 0.46 -19.58 -10.50
CA PRO A 379 0.69 -20.73 -9.61
C PRO A 379 0.59 -20.36 -8.13
N TYR A 380 1.12 -19.19 -7.76
CA TYR A 380 1.03 -18.69 -6.39
C TYR A 380 -0.42 -18.39 -5.99
N VAL A 381 -1.20 -17.74 -6.88
CA VAL A 381 -2.62 -17.44 -6.63
C VAL A 381 -3.42 -18.72 -6.46
N ARG A 382 -3.11 -19.81 -7.19
CA ARG A 382 -3.73 -21.11 -7.00
C ARG A 382 -3.43 -21.68 -5.61
N GLN A 383 -2.19 -21.59 -5.18
CA GLN A 383 -1.79 -22.08 -3.85
C GLN A 383 -2.50 -21.32 -2.72
N ILE A 384 -2.59 -20.00 -2.79
CA ILE A 384 -3.30 -19.22 -1.75
C ILE A 384 -4.81 -19.48 -1.77
N TRP A 385 -5.41 -19.74 -2.94
CA TRP A 385 -6.82 -20.11 -3.00
C TRP A 385 -7.09 -21.42 -2.28
N GLU A 386 -6.24 -22.43 -2.47
CA GLU A 386 -6.35 -23.71 -1.74
C GLU A 386 -6.19 -23.49 -0.22
N GLU A 387 -5.29 -22.62 0.21
CA GLU A 387 -5.14 -22.25 1.62
C GLU A 387 -6.40 -21.57 2.18
N LEU A 388 -6.96 -20.59 1.44
CA LEU A 388 -8.18 -19.87 1.84
C LEU A 388 -9.38 -20.82 2.01
N ARG A 389 -9.53 -21.80 1.14
CA ARG A 389 -10.61 -22.79 1.19
C ARG A 389 -10.61 -23.66 2.46
N GLN A 390 -9.47 -23.75 3.15
CA GLN A 390 -9.36 -24.46 4.43
C GLN A 390 -9.81 -23.60 5.63
N LEU A 391 -10.01 -22.30 5.45
CA LEU A 391 -10.44 -21.43 6.53
C LEU A 391 -11.93 -21.65 6.86
N PRO A 392 -12.31 -21.72 8.14
CA PRO A 392 -13.71 -21.86 8.53
C PRO A 392 -14.62 -20.77 7.93
N GLY A 393 -14.13 -19.52 7.88
CA GLY A 393 -14.86 -18.39 7.32
C GLY A 393 -15.07 -18.43 5.81
N TYR A 394 -14.30 -19.24 5.07
CA TYR A 394 -14.44 -19.35 3.62
C TYR A 394 -15.84 -19.78 3.19
N ARG A 395 -16.46 -20.70 3.92
CA ARG A 395 -17.80 -21.27 3.61
C ARG A 395 -18.89 -20.18 3.55
N LEU A 396 -18.77 -19.14 4.35
CA LEU A 396 -19.72 -18.02 4.37
C LEU A 396 -19.66 -17.18 3.07
N SER A 397 -18.53 -17.17 2.41
CA SER A 397 -18.27 -16.40 1.20
C SER A 397 -17.99 -17.27 -0.04
N ALA A 398 -18.13 -18.60 0.08
CA ALA A 398 -17.66 -19.56 -0.94
C ALA A 398 -18.23 -19.29 -2.33
N VAL A 399 -19.52 -18.99 -2.45
CA VAL A 399 -20.18 -18.72 -3.75
C VAL A 399 -19.53 -17.55 -4.46
N HIS A 400 -19.21 -16.48 -3.74
CA HIS A 400 -18.60 -15.27 -4.31
C HIS A 400 -17.12 -15.45 -4.56
N LEU A 401 -16.41 -16.10 -3.64
CA LEU A 401 -14.98 -16.34 -3.78
C LEU A 401 -14.67 -17.36 -4.88
N ASP A 402 -15.44 -18.44 -5.01
CA ASP A 402 -15.25 -19.42 -6.09
C ASP A 402 -15.47 -18.78 -7.48
N ARG A 403 -16.49 -17.92 -7.63
CA ARG A 403 -16.71 -17.14 -8.85
C ARG A 403 -15.56 -16.18 -9.13
N TYR A 404 -15.12 -15.45 -8.12
CA TYR A 404 -14.01 -14.52 -8.23
C TYR A 404 -12.71 -15.22 -8.67
N PHE A 405 -12.34 -16.32 -8.01
CA PHE A 405 -11.14 -17.08 -8.40
C PHE A 405 -11.29 -17.73 -9.78
N SER A 406 -12.50 -18.16 -10.16
CA SER A 406 -12.75 -18.62 -11.51
C SER A 406 -12.52 -17.53 -12.56
N LEU A 407 -12.91 -16.28 -12.27
CA LEU A 407 -12.59 -15.12 -13.12
C LEU A 407 -11.07 -14.87 -13.18
N LEU A 408 -10.36 -14.91 -12.04
CA LEU A 408 -8.90 -14.74 -12.01
C LEU A 408 -8.18 -15.75 -12.92
N PHE A 409 -8.69 -16.98 -13.01
CA PHE A 409 -8.08 -18.03 -13.84
C PHE A 409 -8.69 -18.18 -15.24
N SER A 410 -9.63 -17.33 -15.62
CA SER A 410 -10.24 -17.36 -16.97
C SER A 410 -9.28 -16.93 -18.09
N GLY A 411 -8.16 -16.30 -17.73
CA GLY A 411 -7.24 -15.71 -18.71
C GLY A 411 -7.75 -14.40 -19.32
N GLN A 412 -8.93 -13.94 -18.91
CA GLN A 412 -9.51 -12.67 -19.39
C GLN A 412 -8.88 -11.48 -18.64
N THR A 413 -8.86 -10.35 -19.32
CA THR A 413 -8.57 -9.05 -18.73
C THR A 413 -9.88 -8.34 -18.45
N TRP A 414 -9.97 -7.62 -17.35
CA TRP A 414 -11.18 -6.87 -16.99
C TRP A 414 -11.54 -5.78 -18.02
N PRO A 415 -12.83 -5.40 -18.13
CA PRO A 415 -13.29 -4.48 -19.16
C PRO A 415 -13.10 -3.00 -18.75
N ALA A 416 -11.84 -2.56 -18.59
CA ALA A 416 -11.53 -1.18 -18.13
C ALA A 416 -12.01 -0.05 -19.06
N GLU A 417 -12.26 -0.35 -20.34
CA GLU A 417 -12.73 0.61 -21.34
C GLU A 417 -14.26 0.59 -21.52
N VAL A 418 -14.98 -0.23 -20.76
CA VAL A 418 -16.43 -0.35 -20.82
C VAL A 418 -17.07 0.50 -19.74
N ASP A 419 -18.14 1.22 -20.10
CA ASP A 419 -18.93 2.00 -19.17
C ASP A 419 -19.49 1.12 -18.04
N LEU A 420 -19.31 1.57 -16.79
CA LEU A 420 -19.81 0.87 -15.61
C LEU A 420 -21.33 0.66 -15.64
N LYS A 421 -22.11 1.54 -16.30
CA LYS A 421 -23.54 1.36 -16.49
C LYS A 421 -23.86 0.04 -17.19
N GLN A 422 -23.04 -0.32 -18.19
CA GLN A 422 -23.21 -1.58 -18.93
C GLN A 422 -22.80 -2.80 -18.11
N THR A 423 -21.63 -2.74 -17.46
CA THR A 423 -21.10 -3.90 -16.70
C THR A 423 -21.90 -4.20 -15.43
N TRP A 424 -22.50 -3.16 -14.82
CA TRP A 424 -23.31 -3.29 -13.61
C TRP A 424 -24.81 -3.43 -13.86
N ASN A 425 -25.27 -3.36 -15.11
CA ASN A 425 -26.70 -3.37 -15.50
C ASN A 425 -27.52 -2.35 -14.68
N LEU A 426 -27.14 -1.07 -14.76
CA LEU A 426 -27.74 0.04 -14.01
C LEU A 426 -28.81 0.77 -14.84
#